data_38570ed6c6cc855a5a81eac89330782d
#
_entry.id   38570ed6c6cc855a5a81eac89330782d
#
_cell.length_a   1.000
_cell.length_b   1.000
_cell.length_c   1.000
_cell.angle_alpha   90.00
_cell.angle_beta   90.00
_cell.angle_gamma   90.00
#
_symmetry.space_group_name_H-M   'P 1'
#
loop_
_entity.id
_entity.type
_entity.pdbx_description
1 polymer ?
#
loop_
_entity_poly.entity_id
_entity_poly.type
_entity_poly.pdbx_seq_one_letter_code
_entity_poly.pdbx_strand_id
1 'polypeptide(L)'
;MALSIKKSNLSYALIIAFIVIILPQVILKPIGGDLSIVDIGAPLIIVYCVFRSQLKLRPPQKYLLVFIFYLLISYLIMMLFGGVEYQESSPYLIRMLSLYAPIFLVPYLGNDEKQFVKFGRVFVVISLIATVVIILLYISGWTGVSAHQTTEGDDGLKVNRLGGLPGESGAFAYNILFVFYMSLIVYLVAAEKWLIKIVSFGLTLVVLFLSFKYSLARVIVICAGAVIICGYFFTSMSLIKKYFLFLMTLLICSSAFFFVSPDSLDLSKYRLSNVASTDMNSVSSGRVSHWIDAVTLYVESPFNIIFGVGHRMSVRFLGHAVENFFIQNLLDYGLVGTILFIMFLWVLLKPIIKDSKAKNGISVAILLVFTGIFLQWQFNDINTYYQTYPATLFFLSWWSQICRKRNAMGKNS
;
A
#
# COMPACT_ATOMS: atom_id res chain seq x y z
N MET A 1 -15.46 -29.55 13.28
CA MET A 1 -14.43 -29.53 14.31
C MET A 1 -13.80 -28.13 14.34
N ALA A 2 -14.24 -27.27 15.24
CA ALA A 2 -13.70 -25.91 15.37
C ALA A 2 -12.33 -26.02 16.05
N LEU A 3 -11.27 -25.68 15.33
CA LEU A 3 -9.93 -25.51 15.90
C LEU A 3 -10.02 -24.39 16.93
N SER A 4 -10.13 -24.74 18.22
CA SER A 4 -9.91 -23.81 19.32
C SER A 4 -8.42 -23.43 19.26
N ILE A 5 -8.12 -22.34 18.62
CA ILE A 5 -6.77 -21.77 18.66
C ILE A 5 -6.55 -21.37 20.11
N LYS A 6 -5.60 -22.03 20.80
CA LYS A 6 -5.21 -21.65 22.16
C LYS A 6 -4.90 -20.14 22.16
N LYS A 7 -5.37 -19.40 23.18
CA LYS A 7 -5.13 -17.94 23.34
C LYS A 7 -3.67 -17.52 23.14
N SER A 8 -2.72 -18.40 23.54
CA SER A 8 -1.29 -18.20 23.33
C SER A 8 -0.87 -18.08 21.87
N ASN A 9 -1.47 -18.89 20.97
CA ASN A 9 -1.11 -18.87 19.53
C ASN A 9 -1.60 -17.62 18.82
N LEU A 10 -2.73 -17.04 19.27
CA LEU A 10 -3.24 -15.77 18.76
C LEU A 10 -2.30 -14.61 19.11
N SER A 11 -1.78 -14.58 20.33
CA SER A 11 -0.84 -13.53 20.76
C SER A 11 0.45 -13.55 19.95
N TYR A 12 1.01 -14.73 19.69
CA TYR A 12 2.21 -14.87 18.85
C TYR A 12 1.95 -14.45 17.39
N ALA A 13 0.82 -14.86 16.80
CA ALA A 13 0.48 -14.46 15.44
C ALA A 13 0.30 -12.94 15.31
N LEU A 14 -0.29 -12.28 16.30
CA LEU A 14 -0.43 -10.83 16.35
C LEU A 14 0.92 -10.13 16.51
N ILE A 15 1.82 -10.65 17.37
CA ILE A 15 3.17 -10.11 17.53
C ILE A 15 3.96 -10.24 16.23
N ILE A 16 3.92 -11.39 15.57
CA ILE A 16 4.60 -11.60 14.29
C ILE A 16 4.01 -10.70 13.21
N ALA A 17 2.67 -10.59 13.13
CA ALA A 17 2.02 -9.67 12.20
C ALA A 17 2.42 -8.21 12.46
N PHE A 18 2.50 -7.81 13.72
CA PHE A 18 2.97 -6.50 14.14
C PHE A 18 4.42 -6.25 13.70
N ILE A 19 5.32 -7.21 13.95
CA ILE A 19 6.72 -7.12 13.54
C ILE A 19 6.83 -7.02 12.01
N VAL A 20 6.13 -7.86 11.27
CA VAL A 20 6.23 -7.92 9.80
C VAL A 20 5.58 -6.71 9.10
N ILE A 21 4.55 -6.10 9.71
CA ILE A 21 3.79 -5.01 9.09
C ILE A 21 4.27 -3.63 9.55
N ILE A 22 4.67 -3.50 10.81
CA ILE A 22 4.99 -2.20 11.42
C ILE A 22 6.49 -1.93 11.43
N LEU A 23 7.32 -2.92 11.75
CA LEU A 23 8.77 -2.76 11.80
C LEU A 23 9.39 -2.25 10.48
N PRO A 24 8.96 -2.70 9.28
CA PRO A 24 9.47 -2.13 8.03
C PRO A 24 9.25 -0.63 7.89
N GLN A 25 8.20 -0.11 8.54
CA GLN A 25 7.90 1.33 8.50
C GLN A 25 8.81 2.15 9.44
N VAL A 26 9.40 1.52 10.45
CA VAL A 26 10.06 2.21 11.55
C VAL A 26 11.57 2.01 11.62
N ILE A 27 12.13 0.85 11.27
CA ILE A 27 13.48 0.47 11.73
C ILE A 27 14.43 -0.10 10.66
N LEU A 28 13.99 -0.48 9.45
CA LEU A 28 14.82 -1.34 8.61
C LEU A 28 15.73 -0.57 7.66
N LYS A 29 17.00 -0.45 8.06
CA LYS A 29 18.11 -0.31 7.12
C LYS A 29 18.40 -1.70 6.51
N PRO A 30 18.75 -1.79 5.21
CA PRO A 30 19.17 -3.03 4.59
C PRO A 30 20.39 -3.62 5.32
N ILE A 31 20.37 -4.92 5.56
CA ILE A 31 21.52 -5.65 6.06
C ILE A 31 22.32 -6.06 4.84
N GLY A 32 23.35 -5.31 4.51
CA GLY A 32 24.21 -5.62 3.37
C GLY A 32 23.45 -5.79 2.05
N GLY A 33 23.74 -5.02 1.05
CA GLY A 33 22.95 -5.00 -0.19
C GLY A 33 21.51 -4.53 0.06
N ASP A 34 20.58 -5.06 -0.69
CA ASP A 34 19.19 -4.61 -0.68
C ASP A 34 18.24 -5.41 0.24
N LEU A 35 18.70 -6.40 0.99
CA LEU A 35 17.88 -7.27 1.82
C LEU A 35 17.73 -6.76 3.25
N SER A 36 16.52 -6.87 3.80
CA SER A 36 16.18 -6.59 5.19
C SER A 36 15.99 -7.88 6.01
N ILE A 37 16.00 -7.78 7.34
CA ILE A 37 15.68 -8.93 8.23
C ILE A 37 14.31 -9.53 7.90
N VAL A 38 13.36 -8.70 7.49
CA VAL A 38 12.01 -9.14 7.14
C VAL A 38 12.03 -10.00 5.87
N ASP A 39 12.89 -9.68 4.92
CA ASP A 39 13.01 -10.45 3.68
C ASP A 39 13.51 -11.88 3.95
N ILE A 40 14.38 -12.06 4.93
CA ILE A 40 14.86 -13.38 5.35
C ILE A 40 13.79 -14.13 6.17
N GLY A 41 13.10 -13.44 7.06
CA GLY A 41 12.08 -14.04 7.92
C GLY A 41 10.79 -14.41 7.21
N ALA A 42 10.43 -13.70 6.15
CA ALA A 42 9.17 -13.87 5.47
C ALA A 42 8.98 -15.23 4.78
N PRO A 43 9.95 -15.77 4.03
CA PRO A 43 9.85 -17.13 3.49
C PRO A 43 9.67 -18.18 4.58
N LEU A 44 10.35 -18.03 5.72
CA LEU A 44 10.23 -18.94 6.87
C LEU A 44 8.81 -18.90 7.45
N ILE A 45 8.18 -17.73 7.51
CA ILE A 45 6.78 -17.56 7.93
C ILE A 45 5.84 -18.31 6.98
N ILE A 46 6.03 -18.18 5.67
CA ILE A 46 5.20 -18.89 4.68
C ILE A 46 5.33 -20.40 4.87
N VAL A 47 6.57 -20.89 4.91
CA VAL A 47 6.87 -22.32 5.09
C VAL A 47 6.24 -22.82 6.40
N TYR A 48 6.50 -22.15 7.52
CA TYR A 48 5.93 -22.51 8.83
C TYR A 48 4.40 -22.56 8.79
N CYS A 49 3.74 -21.53 8.22
CA CYS A 49 2.29 -21.49 8.16
C CYS A 49 1.70 -22.58 7.26
N VAL A 50 2.34 -22.87 6.12
CA VAL A 50 1.90 -23.94 5.21
C VAL A 50 2.01 -25.31 5.88
N PHE A 51 3.15 -25.62 6.50
CA PHE A 51 3.33 -26.93 7.17
C PHE A 51 2.42 -27.08 8.40
N ARG A 52 2.31 -26.04 9.23
CA ARG A 52 1.49 -26.10 10.45
C ARG A 52 0.00 -26.16 10.16
N SER A 53 -0.47 -25.58 9.07
CA SER A 53 -1.88 -25.62 8.68
C SER A 53 -2.33 -26.99 8.18
N GLN A 54 -1.42 -27.95 8.09
CA GLN A 54 -1.66 -29.25 7.45
C GLN A 54 -2.37 -29.09 6.10
N LEU A 55 -1.92 -28.10 5.32
CA LEU A 55 -2.46 -27.73 4.01
C LEU A 55 -3.95 -27.31 4.01
N LYS A 56 -4.57 -27.05 5.15
CA LYS A 56 -5.93 -26.49 5.24
C LYS A 56 -5.93 -24.98 4.92
N LEU A 57 -5.29 -24.64 3.82
CA LEU A 57 -5.24 -23.27 3.32
C LEU A 57 -6.63 -22.79 2.90
N ARG A 58 -6.95 -21.56 3.26
CA ARG A 58 -8.18 -20.89 2.83
C ARG A 58 -8.06 -20.42 1.39
N PRO A 59 -9.18 -20.13 0.71
CA PRO A 59 -9.12 -19.72 -0.70
C PRO A 59 -8.10 -18.62 -1.01
N PRO A 60 -7.97 -17.51 -0.25
CA PRO A 60 -6.97 -16.49 -0.58
C PRO A 60 -5.54 -17.03 -0.58
N GLN A 61 -5.16 -17.85 0.42
CA GLN A 61 -3.82 -18.42 0.48
C GLN A 61 -3.55 -19.41 -0.67
N LYS A 62 -4.58 -20.18 -1.08
CA LYS A 62 -4.45 -21.12 -2.21
C LYS A 62 -4.16 -20.37 -3.52
N TYR A 63 -4.94 -19.34 -3.84
CA TYR A 63 -4.73 -18.54 -5.04
C TYR A 63 -3.39 -17.81 -4.99
N LEU A 64 -3.02 -17.32 -3.83
CA LEU A 64 -1.72 -16.68 -3.63
C LEU A 64 -0.56 -17.66 -3.83
N LEU A 65 -0.66 -18.89 -3.32
CA LEU A 65 0.38 -19.91 -3.57
C LEU A 65 0.51 -20.26 -5.05
N VAL A 66 -0.60 -20.38 -5.78
CA VAL A 66 -0.56 -20.59 -7.23
C VAL A 66 0.14 -19.44 -7.93
N PHE A 67 -0.15 -18.20 -7.53
CA PHE A 67 0.51 -17.02 -8.07
C PHE A 67 2.01 -17.00 -7.72
N ILE A 68 2.40 -17.23 -6.46
CA ILE A 68 3.80 -17.30 -6.03
C ILE A 68 4.54 -18.42 -6.79
N PHE A 69 3.93 -19.59 -6.94
CA PHE A 69 4.52 -20.70 -7.69
C PHE A 69 4.75 -20.34 -9.16
N TYR A 70 3.77 -19.67 -9.78
CA TYR A 70 3.94 -19.12 -11.12
C TYR A 70 5.11 -18.13 -11.20
N LEU A 71 5.23 -17.21 -10.24
CA LEU A 71 6.34 -16.24 -10.21
C LEU A 71 7.70 -16.94 -10.08
N LEU A 72 7.79 -18.00 -9.27
CA LEU A 72 9.00 -18.80 -9.14
C LEU A 72 9.35 -19.50 -10.46
N ILE A 73 8.38 -20.09 -11.15
CA ILE A 73 8.59 -20.73 -12.46
C ILE A 73 9.00 -19.70 -13.51
N SER A 74 8.27 -18.58 -13.60
CA SER A 74 8.61 -17.49 -14.52
C SER A 74 10.04 -16.98 -14.30
N TYR A 75 10.43 -16.82 -13.03
CA TYR A 75 11.78 -16.43 -12.67
C TYR A 75 12.83 -17.47 -13.12
N LEU A 76 12.58 -18.77 -12.89
CA LEU A 76 13.49 -19.84 -13.33
C LEU A 76 13.62 -19.90 -14.86
N ILE A 77 12.51 -19.72 -15.58
CA ILE A 77 12.51 -19.68 -17.04
C ILE A 77 13.35 -18.50 -17.53
N MET A 78 13.18 -17.33 -16.94
CA MET A 78 13.96 -16.15 -17.32
C MET A 78 15.46 -16.29 -17.00
N MET A 79 15.81 -16.98 -15.92
CA MET A 79 17.22 -17.30 -15.65
C MET A 79 17.83 -18.25 -16.70
N LEU A 80 17.07 -19.25 -17.14
CA LEU A 80 17.56 -20.27 -18.07
C LEU A 80 17.63 -19.73 -19.51
N PHE A 81 16.70 -18.90 -19.92
CA PHE A 81 16.53 -18.49 -21.32
C PHE A 81 16.72 -16.97 -21.55
N GLY A 82 16.60 -16.16 -20.51
CA GLY A 82 16.63 -14.69 -20.60
C GLY A 82 17.98 -14.03 -20.38
N GLY A 83 19.06 -14.81 -20.14
CA GLY A 83 20.40 -14.26 -19.91
C GLY A 83 20.54 -13.42 -18.62
N VAL A 84 19.67 -13.64 -17.65
CA VAL A 84 19.66 -12.90 -16.38
C VAL A 84 20.64 -13.52 -15.40
N GLU A 85 21.57 -12.71 -14.86
CA GLU A 85 22.50 -13.18 -13.87
C GLU A 85 21.83 -13.44 -12.52
N TYR A 86 22.08 -14.62 -11.93
CA TYR A 86 21.50 -15.07 -10.66
C TYR A 86 21.73 -14.07 -9.51
N GLN A 87 22.94 -13.51 -9.43
CA GLN A 87 23.33 -12.65 -8.32
C GLN A 87 22.54 -11.34 -8.25
N GLU A 88 22.07 -10.82 -9.39
CA GLU A 88 21.35 -9.55 -9.46
C GLU A 88 19.85 -9.70 -9.16
N SER A 89 19.26 -10.86 -9.43
CA SER A 89 17.82 -11.06 -9.39
C SER A 89 17.32 -11.77 -8.13
N SER A 90 18.16 -12.57 -7.46
CA SER A 90 17.78 -13.33 -6.26
C SER A 90 17.26 -12.48 -5.09
N PRO A 91 17.83 -11.29 -4.78
CA PRO A 91 17.30 -10.43 -3.73
C PRO A 91 15.84 -10.01 -3.99
N TYR A 92 15.49 -9.73 -5.23
CA TYR A 92 14.14 -9.32 -5.62
C TYR A 92 13.13 -10.44 -5.46
N LEU A 93 13.52 -11.70 -5.72
CA LEU A 93 12.65 -12.85 -5.51
C LEU A 93 12.33 -13.06 -4.01
N ILE A 94 13.35 -13.02 -3.16
CA ILE A 94 13.17 -13.14 -1.70
C ILE A 94 12.26 -12.02 -1.20
N ARG A 95 12.49 -10.83 -1.65
CA ARG A 95 11.73 -9.64 -1.32
C ARG A 95 10.26 -9.75 -1.78
N MET A 96 10.01 -10.31 -2.96
CA MET A 96 8.65 -10.61 -3.41
C MET A 96 7.92 -11.54 -2.45
N LEU A 97 8.57 -12.58 -1.92
CA LEU A 97 7.97 -13.47 -0.94
C LEU A 97 7.60 -12.72 0.35
N SER A 98 8.39 -11.74 0.76
CA SER A 98 8.13 -10.93 1.95
C SER A 98 6.87 -10.08 1.82
N LEU A 99 6.56 -9.59 0.60
CA LEU A 99 5.33 -8.82 0.35
C LEU A 99 4.05 -9.61 0.65
N TYR A 100 4.08 -10.91 0.43
CA TYR A 100 2.91 -11.79 0.55
C TYR A 100 2.85 -12.58 1.87
N ALA A 101 3.96 -12.68 2.59
CA ALA A 101 4.07 -13.48 3.81
C ALA A 101 2.99 -13.16 4.87
N PRO A 102 2.62 -11.88 5.12
CA PRO A 102 1.62 -11.54 6.13
C PRO A 102 0.25 -12.17 5.90
N ILE A 103 -0.12 -12.47 4.66
CA ILE A 103 -1.41 -13.10 4.32
C ILE A 103 -1.52 -14.51 4.91
N PHE A 104 -0.39 -15.22 5.05
CA PHE A 104 -0.36 -16.57 5.62
C PHE A 104 -0.56 -16.58 7.14
N LEU A 105 -0.41 -15.43 7.81
CA LEU A 105 -0.71 -15.27 9.24
C LEU A 105 -2.21 -15.13 9.51
N VAL A 106 -2.98 -14.64 8.52
CA VAL A 106 -4.41 -14.34 8.69
C VAL A 106 -5.25 -15.50 9.20
N PRO A 107 -5.07 -16.78 8.79
CA PRO A 107 -5.83 -17.90 9.33
C PRO A 107 -5.69 -18.11 10.84
N TYR A 108 -4.59 -17.64 11.43
CA TYR A 108 -4.32 -17.73 12.86
C TYR A 108 -4.92 -16.59 13.68
N LEU A 109 -5.37 -15.52 13.00
CA LEU A 109 -6.07 -14.39 13.60
C LEU A 109 -7.54 -14.77 13.82
N GLY A 110 -8.14 -14.22 14.85
CA GLY A 110 -9.56 -14.41 15.11
C GLY A 110 -10.43 -13.85 13.97
N ASN A 111 -11.64 -14.42 13.84
CA ASN A 111 -12.65 -13.91 12.91
C ASN A 111 -13.53 -12.85 13.61
N ASP A 112 -12.97 -12.08 14.53
CA ASP A 112 -13.68 -11.11 15.35
C ASP A 112 -13.36 -9.69 14.84
N GLU A 113 -14.43 -8.95 14.51
CA GLU A 113 -14.37 -7.56 14.10
C GLU A 113 -13.72 -6.67 15.17
N LYS A 114 -14.02 -6.93 16.47
CA LYS A 114 -13.45 -6.16 17.57
C LYS A 114 -11.93 -6.28 17.63
N GLN A 115 -11.40 -7.47 17.34
CA GLN A 115 -9.95 -7.69 17.28
C GLN A 115 -9.33 -6.95 16.07
N PHE A 116 -9.97 -6.99 14.92
CA PHE A 116 -9.55 -6.25 13.73
C PHE A 116 -9.45 -4.75 14.02
N VAL A 117 -10.52 -4.17 14.59
CA VAL A 117 -10.57 -2.75 14.93
C VAL A 117 -9.53 -2.39 16.00
N LYS A 118 -9.37 -3.22 17.05
CA LYS A 118 -8.36 -2.99 18.10
C LYS A 118 -6.93 -2.99 17.52
N PHE A 119 -6.61 -3.97 16.70
CA PHE A 119 -5.30 -4.05 16.04
C PHE A 119 -5.07 -2.86 15.11
N GLY A 120 -6.07 -2.51 14.30
CA GLY A 120 -6.00 -1.35 13.41
C GLY A 120 -5.79 -0.04 14.17
N ARG A 121 -6.40 0.15 15.35
CA ARG A 121 -6.18 1.33 16.21
C ARG A 121 -4.73 1.39 16.71
N VAL A 122 -4.20 0.28 17.20
CA VAL A 122 -2.80 0.19 17.64
C VAL A 122 -1.85 0.50 16.49
N PHE A 123 -2.13 -0.06 15.30
CA PHE A 123 -1.38 0.22 14.09
C PHE A 123 -1.36 1.73 13.77
N VAL A 124 -2.53 2.38 13.75
CA VAL A 124 -2.64 3.83 13.46
C VAL A 124 -1.88 4.66 14.48
N VAL A 125 -2.04 4.39 15.77
CA VAL A 125 -1.36 5.17 16.84
C VAL A 125 0.16 5.08 16.69
N ILE A 126 0.71 3.88 16.54
CA ILE A 126 2.16 3.69 16.42
C ILE A 126 2.69 4.34 15.15
N SER A 127 1.98 4.17 14.02
CA SER A 127 2.39 4.78 12.76
C SER A 127 2.32 6.31 12.79
N LEU A 128 1.33 6.91 13.47
CA LEU A 128 1.27 8.35 13.68
C LEU A 128 2.43 8.86 14.54
N ILE A 129 2.72 8.17 15.65
CA ILE A 129 3.88 8.54 16.51
C ILE A 129 5.18 8.46 15.70
N ALA A 130 5.39 7.35 14.95
CA ALA A 130 6.57 7.20 14.11
C ALA A 130 6.67 8.32 13.06
N THR A 131 5.55 8.66 12.40
CA THR A 131 5.51 9.74 11.41
C THR A 131 5.84 11.09 12.02
N VAL A 132 5.30 11.42 13.20
CA VAL A 132 5.61 12.65 13.90
C VAL A 132 7.09 12.72 14.27
N VAL A 133 7.67 11.64 14.79
CA VAL A 133 9.11 11.57 15.10
C VAL A 133 9.95 11.80 13.85
N ILE A 134 9.60 11.17 12.72
CA ILE A 134 10.29 11.35 11.44
C ILE A 134 10.22 12.81 10.97
N ILE A 135 9.06 13.45 11.07
CA ILE A 135 8.89 14.87 10.73
C ILE A 135 9.76 15.78 11.64
N LEU A 136 9.79 15.50 12.93
CA LEU A 136 10.62 16.27 13.89
C LEU A 136 12.12 16.10 13.60
N LEU A 137 12.56 14.88 13.28
CA LEU A 137 13.94 14.62 12.87
C LEU A 137 14.30 15.37 11.59
N TYR A 138 13.40 15.42 10.62
CA TYR A 138 13.59 16.19 9.39
C TYR A 138 13.71 17.70 9.66
N ILE A 139 12.82 18.25 10.50
CA ILE A 139 12.84 19.67 10.88
C ILE A 139 14.12 20.01 11.66
N SER A 140 14.65 19.07 12.48
CA SER A 140 15.92 19.25 13.19
C SER A 140 17.16 19.17 12.30
N GLY A 141 16.99 18.91 10.99
CA GLY A 141 18.09 18.83 10.03
C GLY A 141 18.76 17.45 9.95
N TRP A 142 18.17 16.40 10.54
CA TRP A 142 18.74 15.05 10.42
C TRP A 142 18.59 14.50 9.00
N THR A 143 19.72 14.31 8.31
CA THR A 143 19.76 13.91 6.90
C THR A 143 19.29 12.47 6.64
N GLY A 144 19.29 11.60 7.66
CA GLY A 144 18.88 10.21 7.54
C GLY A 144 17.40 9.98 7.19
N VAL A 145 16.56 11.03 7.21
CA VAL A 145 15.14 10.99 6.80
C VAL A 145 14.85 11.85 5.57
N SER A 146 15.88 12.49 5.00
CA SER A 146 15.76 13.26 3.75
C SER A 146 15.70 12.32 2.54
N ALA A 147 14.98 12.72 1.51
CA ALA A 147 14.98 11.98 0.25
C ALA A 147 16.35 12.05 -0.41
N HIS A 148 16.85 10.91 -0.87
CA HIS A 148 18.12 10.83 -1.60
C HIS A 148 18.07 11.51 -2.97
N GLN A 149 16.88 11.67 -3.54
CA GLN A 149 16.65 12.37 -4.78
C GLN A 149 16.24 13.82 -4.49
N THR A 150 17.15 14.75 -4.72
CA THR A 150 16.79 16.16 -4.83
C THR A 150 16.14 16.36 -6.19
N THR A 151 14.89 16.79 -6.22
CA THR A 151 14.28 17.28 -7.48
C THR A 151 14.74 18.70 -7.72
N GLU A 152 15.22 18.97 -8.94
CA GLU A 152 15.36 20.34 -9.39
C GLU A 152 13.96 20.95 -9.49
N GLY A 153 13.77 22.13 -8.89
CA GLY A 153 12.62 22.98 -9.17
C GLY A 153 12.72 23.51 -10.59
N ASP A 154 11.68 24.18 -11.10
CA ASP A 154 11.68 24.81 -12.43
C ASP A 154 12.77 25.90 -12.54
N ASP A 155 13.27 26.38 -11.41
CA ASP A 155 14.36 27.35 -11.26
C ASP A 155 15.76 26.71 -11.12
N GLY A 156 15.88 25.38 -11.25
CA GLY A 156 17.13 24.62 -11.08
C GLY A 156 17.58 24.46 -9.64
N LEU A 157 16.81 24.94 -8.64
CA LEU A 157 17.12 24.81 -7.23
C LEU A 157 16.82 23.38 -6.74
N LYS A 158 17.79 22.78 -6.06
CA LYS A 158 17.61 21.47 -5.43
C LYS A 158 16.75 21.61 -4.17
N VAL A 159 15.56 21.00 -4.19
CA VAL A 159 14.63 21.02 -3.06
C VAL A 159 14.81 19.75 -2.25
N ASN A 160 15.19 19.88 -0.97
CA ASN A 160 15.20 18.76 -0.03
C ASN A 160 13.76 18.38 0.31
N ARG A 161 13.48 17.07 0.28
CA ARG A 161 12.17 16.50 0.59
C ARG A 161 12.27 15.53 1.75
N LEU A 162 11.18 15.44 2.51
CA LEU A 162 11.04 14.39 3.51
C LEU A 162 10.84 13.05 2.80
N GLY A 163 11.79 12.14 2.96
CA GLY A 163 11.77 10.78 2.39
C GLY A 163 11.45 9.70 3.42
N GLY A 164 11.44 10.08 4.70
CA GLY A 164 11.33 9.12 5.79
C GLY A 164 12.54 8.20 5.88
N LEU A 165 12.42 7.11 6.62
CA LEU A 165 13.50 6.11 6.74
C LEU A 165 13.87 5.42 5.42
N PRO A 166 12.93 5.18 4.46
CA PRO A 166 13.28 4.67 3.14
C PRO A 166 14.14 5.63 2.30
N GLY A 167 14.17 6.93 2.65
CA GLY A 167 14.87 7.93 1.85
C GLY A 167 14.16 8.34 0.57
N GLU A 168 12.87 7.99 0.40
CA GLU A 168 12.06 8.28 -0.79
C GLU A 168 10.75 8.94 -0.40
N SER A 169 10.49 10.14 -0.93
CA SER A 169 9.28 10.92 -0.61
C SER A 169 7.98 10.22 -1.03
N GLY A 170 8.01 9.45 -2.11
CA GLY A 170 6.90 8.62 -2.55
C GLY A 170 6.55 7.54 -1.54
N ALA A 171 7.53 6.75 -1.09
CA ALA A 171 7.34 5.71 -0.09
C ALA A 171 6.77 6.25 1.22
N PHE A 172 7.30 7.37 1.68
CA PHE A 172 6.79 8.06 2.88
C PHE A 172 5.32 8.50 2.71
N ALA A 173 4.99 9.08 1.54
CA ALA A 173 3.64 9.51 1.21
C ALA A 173 2.65 8.34 1.23
N TYR A 174 3.03 7.18 0.72
CA TYR A 174 2.17 6.00 0.73
C TYR A 174 1.92 5.45 2.12
N ASN A 175 2.93 5.47 2.97
CA ASN A 175 2.78 5.05 4.35
C ASN A 175 1.75 5.90 5.09
N ILE A 176 1.83 7.21 4.99
CA ILE A 176 0.89 8.10 5.67
C ILE A 176 -0.52 8.03 5.07
N LEU A 177 -0.65 7.83 3.76
CA LEU A 177 -1.94 7.58 3.14
C LEU A 177 -2.58 6.31 3.68
N PHE A 178 -1.81 5.23 3.85
CA PHE A 178 -2.34 4.00 4.41
C PHE A 178 -2.76 4.18 5.88
N VAL A 179 -2.00 4.93 6.67
CA VAL A 179 -2.39 5.31 8.04
C VAL A 179 -3.69 6.12 8.04
N PHE A 180 -3.85 7.06 7.13
CA PHE A 180 -5.09 7.81 6.95
C PHE A 180 -6.27 6.88 6.60
N TYR A 181 -6.09 5.95 5.68
CA TYR A 181 -7.10 4.97 5.31
C TYR A 181 -7.52 4.07 6.48
N MET A 182 -6.56 3.58 7.23
CA MET A 182 -6.84 2.79 8.42
C MET A 182 -7.53 3.61 9.50
N SER A 183 -7.13 4.87 9.70
CA SER A 183 -7.79 5.78 10.63
C SER A 183 -9.26 6.02 10.26
N LEU A 184 -9.57 6.20 8.97
CA LEU A 184 -10.93 6.32 8.48
C LEU A 184 -11.77 5.08 8.85
N ILE A 185 -11.23 3.88 8.67
CA ILE A 185 -11.93 2.64 9.01
C ILE A 185 -12.14 2.51 10.52
N VAL A 186 -11.08 2.62 11.33
CA VAL A 186 -11.10 2.22 12.75
C VAL A 186 -11.57 3.32 13.70
N TYR A 187 -11.48 4.58 13.30
CA TYR A 187 -11.94 5.72 14.11
C TYR A 187 -13.19 6.38 13.56
N LEU A 188 -13.24 6.70 12.26
CA LEU A 188 -14.41 7.39 11.73
C LEU A 188 -15.63 6.46 11.61
N VAL A 189 -15.43 5.22 11.14
CA VAL A 189 -16.53 4.27 10.91
C VAL A 189 -16.78 3.38 12.13
N ALA A 190 -15.76 2.75 12.68
CA ALA A 190 -15.90 1.73 13.73
C ALA A 190 -15.91 2.28 15.16
N ALA A 191 -15.56 3.56 15.42
CA ALA A 191 -15.61 4.11 16.76
C ALA A 191 -17.05 4.47 17.16
N GLU A 192 -17.41 4.18 18.42
CA GLU A 192 -18.73 4.52 18.97
C GLU A 192 -18.80 5.98 19.48
N LYS A 193 -17.76 6.40 20.21
CA LYS A 193 -17.71 7.71 20.86
C LYS A 193 -17.31 8.81 19.87
N TRP A 194 -18.16 9.85 19.77
CA TRP A 194 -17.95 11.00 18.88
C TRP A 194 -16.63 11.74 19.12
N LEU A 195 -16.26 11.96 20.38
CA LEU A 195 -15.01 12.64 20.73
C LEU A 195 -13.79 11.89 20.20
N ILE A 196 -13.77 10.55 20.32
CA ILE A 196 -12.68 9.72 19.81
C ILE A 196 -12.60 9.84 18.28
N LYS A 197 -13.75 9.90 17.58
CA LYS A 197 -13.77 10.09 16.13
C LYS A 197 -13.10 11.39 15.72
N ILE A 198 -13.52 12.52 16.33
CA ILE A 198 -13.01 13.84 15.97
C ILE A 198 -11.53 13.95 16.29
N VAL A 199 -11.12 13.63 17.52
CA VAL A 199 -9.74 13.84 17.98
C VAL A 199 -8.77 12.94 17.18
N SER A 200 -9.07 11.64 17.07
CA SER A 200 -8.15 10.72 16.41
C SER A 200 -8.09 10.94 14.90
N PHE A 201 -9.23 11.20 14.26
CA PHE A 201 -9.25 11.48 12.84
C PHE A 201 -8.68 12.86 12.52
N GLY A 202 -8.99 13.87 13.34
CA GLY A 202 -8.40 15.21 13.21
C GLY A 202 -6.88 15.19 13.34
N LEU A 203 -6.33 14.47 14.34
CA LEU A 203 -4.88 14.28 14.48
C LEU A 203 -4.27 13.62 13.21
N THR A 204 -4.94 12.61 12.67
CA THR A 204 -4.47 11.96 11.44
C THR A 204 -4.42 12.94 10.27
N LEU A 205 -5.42 13.82 10.16
CA LEU A 205 -5.46 14.85 9.11
C LEU A 205 -4.33 15.88 9.26
N VAL A 206 -4.03 16.29 10.49
CA VAL A 206 -2.90 17.19 10.77
C VAL A 206 -1.58 16.55 10.35
N VAL A 207 -1.36 15.28 10.73
CA VAL A 207 -0.14 14.55 10.36
C VAL A 207 -0.06 14.33 8.85
N LEU A 208 -1.18 14.02 8.18
CA LEU A 208 -1.26 13.90 6.72
C LEU A 208 -0.86 15.22 6.04
N PHE A 209 -1.37 16.33 6.54
CA PHE A 209 -1.04 17.66 6.04
C PHE A 209 0.45 17.99 6.20
N LEU A 210 1.01 17.79 7.39
CA LEU A 210 2.44 18.01 7.64
C LEU A 210 3.30 17.12 6.74
N SER A 211 2.87 15.88 6.54
CA SER A 211 3.54 14.93 5.63
C SER A 211 3.52 15.44 4.18
N PHE A 212 2.41 15.97 3.72
CA PHE A 212 2.32 16.61 2.40
C PHE A 212 3.25 17.82 2.29
N LYS A 213 3.22 18.72 3.30
CA LYS A 213 4.05 19.94 3.33
C LYS A 213 5.54 19.63 3.16
N TYR A 214 6.05 18.61 3.85
CA TYR A 214 7.47 18.32 3.85
C TYR A 214 7.92 17.31 2.79
N SER A 215 7.05 16.38 2.37
CA SER A 215 7.38 15.42 1.31
C SER A 215 7.15 15.97 -0.10
N LEU A 216 6.32 17.01 -0.25
CA LEU A 216 5.87 17.58 -1.52
C LEU A 216 5.22 16.53 -2.46
N ALA A 217 4.70 15.45 -1.91
CA ALA A 217 4.15 14.34 -2.69
C ALA A 217 2.68 14.58 -3.04
N ARG A 218 2.42 15.02 -4.26
CA ARG A 218 1.06 15.31 -4.80
C ARG A 218 0.07 14.16 -4.66
N VAL A 219 0.56 12.93 -4.68
CA VAL A 219 -0.27 11.71 -4.54
C VAL A 219 -1.07 11.71 -3.23
N ILE A 220 -0.57 12.35 -2.15
CA ILE A 220 -1.30 12.44 -0.88
C ILE A 220 -2.63 13.16 -1.09
N VAL A 221 -2.61 14.31 -1.74
CA VAL A 221 -3.80 15.13 -1.97
C VAL A 221 -4.77 14.44 -2.93
N ILE A 222 -4.27 13.87 -4.02
CA ILE A 222 -5.09 13.21 -5.04
C ILE A 222 -5.81 12.00 -4.45
N CYS A 223 -5.08 11.11 -3.79
CA CYS A 223 -5.66 9.86 -3.29
C CYS A 223 -6.52 10.06 -2.04
N ALA A 224 -6.11 10.92 -1.10
CA ALA A 224 -6.95 11.25 0.05
C ALA A 224 -8.23 11.99 -0.38
N GLY A 225 -8.10 12.97 -1.28
CA GLY A 225 -9.23 13.70 -1.86
C GLY A 225 -10.22 12.78 -2.57
N ALA A 226 -9.72 11.86 -3.40
CA ALA A 226 -10.56 10.88 -4.09
C ALA A 226 -11.35 10.01 -3.13
N VAL A 227 -10.74 9.50 -2.04
CA VAL A 227 -11.43 8.70 -1.03
C VAL A 227 -12.51 9.51 -0.30
N ILE A 228 -12.24 10.78 0.02
CA ILE A 228 -13.22 11.65 0.67
C ILE A 228 -14.39 11.96 -0.27
N ILE A 229 -14.10 12.29 -1.53
CA ILE A 229 -15.11 12.56 -2.56
C ILE A 229 -15.97 11.32 -2.79
N CYS A 230 -15.36 10.15 -3.00
CA CYS A 230 -16.09 8.89 -3.14
C CYS A 230 -16.92 8.59 -1.88
N GLY A 231 -16.38 8.84 -0.67
CA GLY A 231 -17.12 8.71 0.59
C GLY A 231 -18.34 9.60 0.66
N TYR A 232 -18.23 10.82 0.19
CA TYR A 232 -19.36 11.76 0.13
C TYR A 232 -20.50 11.28 -0.79
N PHE A 233 -20.17 10.80 -1.99
CA PHE A 233 -21.17 10.42 -2.98
C PHE A 233 -21.74 9.01 -2.78
N PHE A 234 -20.90 8.05 -2.40
CA PHE A 234 -21.26 6.62 -2.41
C PHE A 234 -21.67 6.05 -1.05
N THR A 235 -21.60 6.85 0.04
CA THR A 235 -22.06 6.36 1.35
C THR A 235 -23.46 6.84 1.69
N SER A 236 -24.24 5.99 2.36
CA SER A 236 -25.54 6.33 2.96
C SER A 236 -25.38 7.13 4.26
N MET A 237 -24.33 7.93 4.39
CA MET A 237 -24.11 8.77 5.56
C MET A 237 -25.18 9.85 5.68
N SER A 238 -25.57 10.21 6.93
CA SER A 238 -26.45 11.34 7.18
C SER A 238 -25.85 12.64 6.62
N LEU A 239 -26.70 13.57 6.20
CA LEU A 239 -26.28 14.88 5.66
C LEU A 239 -25.28 15.61 6.56
N ILE A 240 -25.47 15.53 7.89
CA ILE A 240 -24.55 16.13 8.88
C ILE A 240 -23.13 15.54 8.75
N LYS A 241 -22.99 14.22 8.60
CA LYS A 241 -21.70 13.56 8.43
C LYS A 241 -21.07 13.91 7.09
N LYS A 242 -21.86 14.02 6.02
CA LYS A 242 -21.39 14.47 4.70
C LYS A 242 -20.90 15.90 4.76
N TYR A 243 -21.64 16.80 5.43
CA TYR A 243 -21.24 18.18 5.61
C TYR A 243 -19.96 18.31 6.45
N PHE A 244 -19.83 17.50 7.50
CA PHE A 244 -18.59 17.43 8.30
C PHE A 244 -17.39 16.95 7.48
N LEU A 245 -17.55 15.91 6.66
CA LEU A 245 -16.52 15.45 5.74
C LEU A 245 -16.12 16.54 4.73
N PHE A 246 -17.11 17.25 4.19
CA PHE A 246 -16.88 18.37 3.27
C PHE A 246 -16.13 19.51 3.96
N LEU A 247 -16.53 19.92 5.15
CA LEU A 247 -15.84 20.94 5.96
C LEU A 247 -14.40 20.53 6.28
N MET A 248 -14.18 19.26 6.65
CA MET A 248 -12.84 18.74 6.90
C MET A 248 -11.98 18.74 5.64
N THR A 249 -12.56 18.39 4.48
CA THR A 249 -11.86 18.47 3.20
C THR A 249 -11.48 19.91 2.88
N LEU A 250 -12.42 20.84 3.06
CA LEU A 250 -12.20 22.26 2.85
C LEU A 250 -11.13 22.81 3.81
N LEU A 251 -11.13 22.36 5.06
CA LEU A 251 -10.15 22.75 6.08
C LEU A 251 -8.75 22.21 5.75
N ILE A 252 -8.65 20.98 5.20
CA ILE A 252 -7.39 20.41 4.72
C ILE A 252 -6.90 21.20 3.50
N CYS A 253 -7.77 21.46 2.53
CA CYS A 253 -7.42 22.21 1.34
C CYS A 253 -7.05 23.67 1.67
N SER A 254 -7.81 24.32 2.56
CA SER A 254 -7.53 25.71 2.97
C SER A 254 -6.29 25.80 3.90
N SER A 255 -6.09 24.84 4.81
CA SER A 255 -4.84 24.82 5.60
C SER A 255 -3.62 24.56 4.71
N ALA A 256 -3.76 23.74 3.66
CA ALA A 256 -2.72 23.63 2.65
C ALA A 256 -2.41 25.00 1.99
N PHE A 257 -3.42 25.83 1.79
CA PHE A 257 -3.26 27.19 1.25
C PHE A 257 -2.70 28.20 2.28
N PHE A 258 -3.15 28.17 3.53
CA PHE A 258 -2.80 29.19 4.53
C PHE A 258 -1.46 28.95 5.25
N PHE A 259 -1.03 27.68 5.38
CA PHE A 259 0.26 27.36 6.03
C PHE A 259 1.44 27.28 5.05
N VAL A 260 1.17 27.36 3.76
CA VAL A 260 2.19 27.68 2.78
C VAL A 260 2.33 29.19 2.87
N SER A 261 3.42 29.71 3.50
CA SER A 261 3.71 31.15 3.53
C SER A 261 3.63 31.72 2.13
N PRO A 262 3.20 32.98 1.91
CA PRO A 262 3.15 33.60 0.58
C PRO A 262 4.45 33.44 -0.21
N ASP A 263 5.60 33.46 0.48
CA ASP A 263 6.93 33.24 -0.11
C ASP A 263 7.22 31.75 -0.43
N SER A 264 6.43 30.82 0.09
CA SER A 264 6.51 29.39 -0.19
C SER A 264 5.38 28.88 -1.08
N LEU A 265 4.47 29.73 -1.54
CA LEU A 265 3.50 29.49 -2.62
C LEU A 265 4.17 29.60 -4.01
N ASP A 266 5.45 29.32 -4.06
CA ASP A 266 6.09 29.08 -5.33
C ASP A 266 5.53 27.77 -5.87
N LEU A 267 4.49 27.89 -6.69
CA LEU A 267 3.83 26.77 -7.35
C LEU A 267 4.81 25.96 -8.20
N SER A 268 5.94 26.55 -8.56
CA SER A 268 7.03 25.89 -9.27
C SER A 268 7.65 24.77 -8.42
N LYS A 269 7.82 24.98 -7.11
CA LYS A 269 8.35 23.93 -6.18
C LYS A 269 7.47 22.69 -6.12
N TYR A 270 6.17 22.86 -6.35
CA TYR A 270 5.21 21.74 -6.38
C TYR A 270 5.02 21.19 -7.78
N ARG A 271 5.70 21.73 -8.79
CA ARG A 271 5.47 21.42 -10.22
C ARG A 271 3.99 21.49 -10.63
N LEU A 272 3.22 22.35 -9.97
CA LEU A 272 1.82 22.56 -10.30
C LEU A 272 1.66 23.42 -11.56
N SER A 273 2.67 24.22 -11.90
CA SER A 273 2.76 24.96 -13.18
C SER A 273 2.66 24.02 -14.39
N ASN A 274 3.24 22.81 -14.30
CA ASN A 274 3.22 21.83 -15.37
C ASN A 274 1.84 21.20 -15.60
N VAL A 275 0.90 21.30 -14.64
CA VAL A 275 -0.48 20.79 -14.82
C VAL A 275 -1.24 21.57 -15.89
N ALA A 276 -0.87 22.82 -16.17
CA ALA A 276 -1.43 23.63 -17.24
C ALA A 276 -0.79 23.39 -18.62
N SER A 277 0.26 22.56 -18.69
CA SER A 277 0.92 22.22 -19.95
C SER A 277 0.04 21.33 -20.81
N THR A 278 0.09 21.54 -22.12
CA THR A 278 -0.54 20.64 -23.11
C THR A 278 0.28 19.37 -23.38
N ASP A 279 1.55 19.36 -22.95
CA ASP A 279 2.40 18.18 -23.06
C ASP A 279 2.15 17.19 -21.90
N MET A 280 1.54 16.07 -22.24
CA MET A 280 1.21 14.98 -21.28
C MET A 280 2.44 14.43 -20.56
N ASN A 281 3.62 14.46 -21.19
CA ASN A 281 4.83 13.96 -20.58
C ASN A 281 5.33 14.90 -19.48
N SER A 282 5.27 16.22 -19.70
CA SER A 282 5.60 17.21 -18.67
C SER A 282 4.62 17.18 -17.51
N VAL A 283 3.31 17.07 -17.78
CA VAL A 283 2.26 16.92 -16.75
C VAL A 283 2.49 15.67 -15.89
N SER A 284 2.86 14.56 -16.51
CA SER A 284 3.10 13.29 -15.84
C SER A 284 4.50 13.17 -15.20
N SER A 285 5.35 14.19 -15.32
CA SER A 285 6.76 14.15 -14.89
C SER A 285 7.57 13.03 -15.55
N GLY A 286 7.38 12.82 -16.86
CA GLY A 286 8.08 11.82 -17.66
C GLY A 286 7.47 10.41 -17.64
N ARG A 287 6.41 10.17 -16.84
CA ARG A 287 5.85 8.82 -16.70
C ARG A 287 5.23 8.26 -17.98
N VAL A 288 4.67 9.12 -18.83
CA VAL A 288 4.04 8.67 -20.08
C VAL A 288 5.07 8.04 -21.00
N SER A 289 6.28 8.61 -21.13
CA SER A 289 7.36 7.97 -21.90
C SER A 289 7.75 6.61 -21.32
N HIS A 290 7.89 6.52 -19.99
CA HIS A 290 8.21 5.25 -19.32
C HIS A 290 7.12 4.18 -19.57
N TRP A 291 5.86 4.55 -19.63
CA TRP A 291 4.77 3.62 -19.95
C TRP A 291 4.80 3.14 -21.40
N ILE A 292 5.13 4.04 -22.33
CA ILE A 292 5.28 3.70 -23.75
C ILE A 292 6.44 2.73 -23.92
N ASP A 293 7.60 2.98 -23.31
CA ASP A 293 8.76 2.09 -23.35
C ASP A 293 8.42 0.72 -22.79
N ALA A 294 7.69 0.67 -21.66
CA ALA A 294 7.24 -0.57 -21.03
C ALA A 294 6.30 -1.38 -21.94
N VAL A 295 5.32 -0.71 -22.57
CA VAL A 295 4.41 -1.37 -23.50
C VAL A 295 5.13 -1.86 -24.73
N THR A 296 6.10 -1.08 -25.26
CA THR A 296 6.92 -1.47 -26.39
C THR A 296 7.70 -2.74 -26.09
N LEU A 297 8.41 -2.80 -24.96
CA LEU A 297 9.12 -4.00 -24.51
C LEU A 297 8.18 -5.20 -24.30
N TYR A 298 6.96 -4.95 -23.78
CA TYR A 298 5.97 -5.99 -23.56
C TYR A 298 5.52 -6.67 -24.86
N VAL A 299 5.25 -5.90 -25.91
CA VAL A 299 4.78 -6.41 -27.21
C VAL A 299 5.88 -6.89 -28.14
N GLU A 300 7.15 -6.68 -27.78
CA GLU A 300 8.32 -7.04 -28.59
C GLU A 300 8.38 -8.55 -28.90
N SER A 301 7.89 -9.37 -27.97
CA SER A 301 7.94 -10.83 -28.11
C SER A 301 6.67 -11.50 -27.57
N PRO A 302 6.13 -12.53 -28.25
CA PRO A 302 5.04 -13.35 -27.73
C PRO A 302 5.33 -13.94 -26.34
N PHE A 303 6.60 -14.20 -26.07
CA PHE A 303 7.05 -14.70 -24.77
C PHE A 303 6.85 -13.66 -23.67
N ASN A 304 7.22 -12.40 -23.91
CA ASN A 304 6.99 -11.29 -22.96
C ASN A 304 5.49 -11.08 -22.71
N ILE A 305 4.66 -11.20 -23.76
CA ILE A 305 3.20 -11.07 -23.62
C ILE A 305 2.64 -12.14 -22.68
N ILE A 306 3.07 -13.40 -22.82
CA ILE A 306 2.51 -14.53 -22.06
C ILE A 306 3.11 -14.60 -20.65
N PHE A 307 4.43 -14.56 -20.55
CA PHE A 307 5.16 -14.85 -19.30
C PHE A 307 5.76 -13.62 -18.63
N GLY A 308 5.88 -12.50 -19.33
CA GLY A 308 6.58 -11.29 -18.88
C GLY A 308 8.09 -11.40 -19.00
N VAL A 309 8.77 -10.33 -18.60
CA VAL A 309 10.24 -10.25 -18.60
C VAL A 309 10.87 -10.72 -17.28
N GLY A 310 10.05 -11.14 -16.31
CA GLY A 310 10.46 -11.55 -14.97
C GLY A 310 10.36 -10.43 -13.94
N HIS A 311 10.21 -10.81 -12.68
CA HIS A 311 9.96 -9.87 -11.57
C HIS A 311 11.07 -8.82 -11.47
N ARG A 312 10.69 -7.53 -11.63
CA ARG A 312 11.58 -6.35 -11.62
C ARG A 312 12.70 -6.32 -12.67
N MET A 313 12.67 -7.22 -13.63
CA MET A 313 13.64 -7.19 -14.72
C MET A 313 13.36 -6.06 -15.72
N SER A 314 12.11 -5.56 -15.76
CA SER A 314 11.75 -4.37 -16.52
C SER A 314 12.65 -3.18 -16.25
N VAL A 315 13.00 -2.91 -14.99
CA VAL A 315 13.92 -1.80 -14.62
C VAL A 315 15.30 -1.96 -15.25
N ARG A 316 15.79 -3.20 -15.39
CA ARG A 316 17.07 -3.47 -16.04
C ARG A 316 16.99 -3.25 -17.55
N PHE A 317 15.93 -3.74 -18.21
CA PHE A 317 15.78 -3.61 -19.66
C PHE A 317 15.50 -2.16 -20.08
N LEU A 318 14.74 -1.42 -19.27
CA LEU A 318 14.35 -0.04 -19.58
C LEU A 318 15.33 1.00 -19.03
N GLY A 319 16.15 0.64 -18.03
CA GLY A 319 17.02 1.58 -17.32
C GLY A 319 16.28 2.52 -16.34
N HIS A 320 14.95 2.40 -16.23
CA HIS A 320 14.11 3.21 -15.34
C HIS A 320 12.92 2.41 -14.82
N ALA A 321 12.30 2.88 -13.72
CA ALA A 321 11.08 2.30 -13.19
C ALA A 321 9.86 2.72 -14.03
N VAL A 322 8.88 1.81 -14.18
CA VAL A 322 7.65 2.07 -14.96
C VAL A 322 6.70 3.02 -14.23
N GLU A 323 6.78 3.07 -12.90
CA GLU A 323 5.95 3.93 -12.04
C GLU A 323 4.43 3.78 -12.25
N ASN A 324 3.98 2.61 -12.66
CA ASN A 324 2.59 2.19 -12.72
C ASN A 324 2.50 0.70 -12.41
N PHE A 325 1.83 0.35 -11.32
CA PHE A 325 1.75 -1.02 -10.82
C PHE A 325 1.16 -2.02 -11.84
N PHE A 326 0.15 -1.61 -12.60
CA PHE A 326 -0.51 -2.52 -13.54
C PHE A 326 0.34 -2.78 -14.76
N ILE A 327 0.93 -1.72 -15.34
CA ILE A 327 1.85 -1.84 -16.47
C ILE A 327 3.08 -2.63 -16.04
N GLN A 328 3.61 -2.35 -14.83
CA GLN A 328 4.73 -3.07 -14.26
C GLN A 328 4.42 -4.57 -14.11
N ASN A 329 3.25 -4.92 -13.53
CA ASN A 329 2.86 -6.32 -13.37
C ASN A 329 2.65 -7.02 -14.72
N LEU A 330 2.06 -6.32 -15.69
CA LEU A 330 1.85 -6.86 -17.03
C LEU A 330 3.19 -7.14 -17.71
N LEU A 331 4.14 -6.22 -17.61
CA LEU A 331 5.47 -6.37 -18.16
C LEU A 331 6.28 -7.45 -17.41
N ASP A 332 6.29 -7.42 -16.08
CA ASP A 332 7.08 -8.36 -15.27
C ASP A 332 6.53 -9.79 -15.30
N TYR A 333 5.20 -9.95 -15.29
CA TYR A 333 4.56 -11.26 -15.10
C TYR A 333 3.79 -11.77 -16.31
N GLY A 334 3.69 -10.98 -17.36
CA GLY A 334 2.90 -11.29 -18.54
C GLY A 334 1.40 -11.38 -18.25
N LEU A 335 0.67 -11.81 -19.26
CA LEU A 335 -0.78 -11.99 -19.19
C LEU A 335 -1.18 -13.04 -18.14
N VAL A 336 -0.45 -14.17 -18.11
CA VAL A 336 -0.77 -15.29 -17.19
C VAL A 336 -0.62 -14.85 -15.73
N GLY A 337 0.51 -14.24 -15.36
CA GLY A 337 0.73 -13.80 -13.99
C GLY A 337 -0.21 -12.69 -13.58
N THR A 338 -0.52 -11.76 -14.49
CA THR A 338 -1.49 -10.68 -14.24
C THR A 338 -2.90 -11.23 -14.00
N ILE A 339 -3.36 -12.22 -14.78
CA ILE A 339 -4.65 -12.88 -14.55
C ILE A 339 -4.67 -13.58 -13.19
N LEU A 340 -3.62 -14.32 -12.83
CA LEU A 340 -3.54 -15.00 -11.53
C LEU A 340 -3.59 -13.99 -10.37
N PHE A 341 -2.92 -12.86 -10.52
CA PHE A 341 -2.97 -11.78 -9.54
C PHE A 341 -4.37 -11.15 -9.40
N ILE A 342 -5.03 -10.88 -10.52
CA ILE A 342 -6.42 -10.38 -10.54
C ILE A 342 -7.37 -11.39 -9.89
N MET A 343 -7.22 -12.68 -10.17
CA MET A 343 -8.01 -13.74 -9.53
C MET A 343 -7.79 -13.78 -8.03
N PHE A 344 -6.56 -13.61 -7.57
CA PHE A 344 -6.25 -13.51 -6.14
C PHE A 344 -6.93 -12.29 -5.51
N LEU A 345 -6.83 -11.10 -6.10
CA LEU A 345 -7.52 -9.90 -5.63
C LEU A 345 -9.05 -10.08 -5.61
N TRP A 346 -9.61 -10.70 -6.64
CA TRP A 346 -11.03 -10.98 -6.70
C TRP A 346 -11.49 -11.88 -5.55
N VAL A 347 -10.72 -12.92 -5.24
CA VAL A 347 -11.01 -13.83 -4.13
C VAL A 347 -10.95 -13.10 -2.79
N LEU A 348 -10.10 -12.07 -2.63
CA LEU A 348 -10.07 -11.22 -1.45
C LEU A 348 -11.29 -10.29 -1.38
N LEU A 349 -11.63 -9.63 -2.47
CA LEU A 349 -12.64 -8.56 -2.49
C LEU A 349 -14.09 -9.08 -2.53
N LYS A 350 -14.34 -10.21 -3.20
CA LYS A 350 -15.69 -10.78 -3.35
C LYS A 350 -16.50 -10.90 -2.05
N PRO A 351 -15.94 -11.42 -0.92
CA PRO A 351 -16.67 -11.46 0.35
C PRO A 351 -16.97 -10.09 0.94
N ILE A 352 -16.05 -9.13 0.75
CA ILE A 352 -16.17 -7.74 1.23
C ILE A 352 -17.28 -7.03 0.46
N ILE A 353 -17.30 -7.18 -0.88
CA ILE A 353 -18.35 -6.64 -1.75
C ILE A 353 -19.72 -7.20 -1.35
N LYS A 354 -19.80 -8.51 -1.05
CA LYS A 354 -21.05 -9.10 -0.60
C LYS A 354 -21.51 -8.55 0.75
N ASP A 355 -20.61 -8.39 1.71
CA ASP A 355 -20.90 -7.87 3.05
C ASP A 355 -21.24 -6.36 3.01
N SER A 356 -20.65 -5.59 2.08
CA SER A 356 -21.00 -4.18 1.87
C SER A 356 -22.43 -3.99 1.34
N LYS A 357 -22.90 -4.90 0.48
CA LYS A 357 -24.30 -4.91 0.01
C LYS A 357 -25.29 -5.14 1.16
N ALA A 358 -24.88 -5.83 2.21
CA ALA A 358 -25.63 -5.96 3.46
C ALA A 358 -25.50 -4.72 4.39
N LYS A 359 -25.00 -3.59 3.85
CA LYS A 359 -24.83 -2.30 4.53
C LYS A 359 -23.88 -2.31 5.73
N ASN A 360 -22.91 -3.24 5.77
CA ASN A 360 -21.86 -3.19 6.78
C ASN A 360 -20.94 -1.98 6.55
N GLY A 361 -20.91 -1.04 7.50
CA GLY A 361 -20.19 0.22 7.37
C GLY A 361 -18.66 0.04 7.18
N ILE A 362 -18.05 -0.93 7.86
CA ILE A 362 -16.61 -1.20 7.74
C ILE A 362 -16.30 -1.79 6.36
N SER A 363 -17.12 -2.69 5.84
CA SER A 363 -16.93 -3.24 4.50
C SER A 363 -17.06 -2.18 3.42
N VAL A 364 -18.01 -1.24 3.57
CA VAL A 364 -18.14 -0.08 2.69
C VAL A 364 -16.89 0.81 2.77
N ALA A 365 -16.41 1.11 3.98
CA ALA A 365 -15.21 1.92 4.17
C ALA A 365 -13.96 1.26 3.57
N ILE A 366 -13.80 -0.05 3.70
CA ILE A 366 -12.68 -0.79 3.10
C ILE A 366 -12.73 -0.73 1.57
N LEU A 367 -13.91 -0.82 0.94
CA LEU A 367 -14.01 -0.69 -0.51
C LEU A 367 -13.70 0.72 -0.99
N LEU A 368 -14.12 1.76 -0.24
CA LEU A 368 -13.76 3.15 -0.52
C LEU A 368 -12.24 3.36 -0.42
N VAL A 369 -11.64 2.86 0.65
CA VAL A 369 -10.19 2.89 0.85
C VAL A 369 -9.46 2.15 -0.27
N PHE A 370 -9.98 1.00 -0.69
CA PHE A 370 -9.41 0.25 -1.80
C PHE A 370 -9.43 1.05 -3.12
N THR A 371 -10.45 1.89 -3.35
CA THR A 371 -10.45 2.82 -4.49
C THR A 371 -9.26 3.79 -4.43
N GLY A 372 -8.97 4.36 -3.25
CA GLY A 372 -7.81 5.22 -3.06
C GLY A 372 -6.47 4.49 -3.26
N ILE A 373 -6.38 3.26 -2.76
CA ILE A 373 -5.22 2.39 -2.97
C ILE A 373 -5.06 2.04 -4.45
N PHE A 374 -6.15 1.73 -5.15
CA PHE A 374 -6.15 1.45 -6.58
C PHE A 374 -5.67 2.65 -7.41
N LEU A 375 -6.10 3.86 -7.06
CA LEU A 375 -5.58 5.09 -7.66
C LEU A 375 -4.10 5.28 -7.36
N GLN A 376 -3.67 5.02 -6.11
CA GLN A 376 -2.28 5.08 -5.73
C GLN A 376 -1.41 4.13 -6.58
N TRP A 377 -1.93 2.95 -6.94
CA TRP A 377 -1.27 1.97 -7.80
C TRP A 377 -1.07 2.46 -9.25
N GLN A 378 -1.81 3.47 -9.70
CA GLN A 378 -1.62 4.08 -11.02
C GLN A 378 -0.39 5.01 -11.08
N PHE A 379 0.04 5.53 -9.91
CA PHE A 379 1.06 6.56 -9.86
C PHE A 379 2.42 6.05 -9.37
N ASN A 380 2.54 4.74 -9.10
CA ASN A 380 3.79 4.22 -8.61
C ASN A 380 3.96 2.70 -8.77
N ASP A 381 5.20 2.27 -8.85
CA ASP A 381 5.59 0.87 -8.72
C ASP A 381 5.60 0.48 -7.24
N ILE A 382 4.48 -0.11 -6.78
CA ILE A 382 4.28 -0.52 -5.39
C ILE A 382 5.17 -1.72 -5.01
N ASN A 383 5.65 -2.46 -5.99
CA ASN A 383 6.58 -3.55 -5.75
C ASN A 383 7.89 -3.06 -5.13
N THR A 384 8.19 -1.75 -5.19
CA THR A 384 9.30 -1.11 -4.50
C THR A 384 8.99 -0.74 -3.05
N TYR A 385 7.70 -0.62 -2.68
CA TYR A 385 7.29 -0.10 -1.36
C TYR A 385 6.85 -1.22 -0.42
N TYR A 386 7.83 -1.83 0.21
CA TYR A 386 7.69 -2.97 1.13
C TYR A 386 6.77 -2.73 2.32
N GLN A 387 6.38 -1.50 2.55
CA GLN A 387 5.77 -1.09 3.81
C GLN A 387 4.26 -1.11 3.74
N THR A 388 3.68 -0.52 2.69
CA THR A 388 2.22 -0.37 2.57
C THR A 388 1.55 -1.55 1.89
N TYR A 389 2.22 -2.17 0.94
CA TYR A 389 1.62 -3.26 0.16
C TYR A 389 1.33 -4.51 1.02
N PRO A 390 2.29 -5.04 1.81
CA PRO A 390 2.03 -6.14 2.74
C PRO A 390 0.93 -5.82 3.74
N ALA A 391 0.94 -4.60 4.30
CA ALA A 391 -0.08 -4.16 5.24
C ALA A 391 -1.47 -4.12 4.59
N THR A 392 -1.57 -3.57 3.37
CA THR A 392 -2.81 -3.53 2.60
C THR A 392 -3.37 -4.94 2.40
N LEU A 393 -2.57 -5.85 1.88
CA LEU A 393 -2.97 -7.23 1.62
C LEU A 393 -3.34 -8.00 2.88
N PHE A 394 -2.61 -7.76 3.98
CA PHE A 394 -2.90 -8.34 5.28
C PHE A 394 -4.27 -7.91 5.81
N PHE A 395 -4.56 -6.61 5.87
CA PHE A 395 -5.83 -6.09 6.38
C PHE A 395 -7.00 -6.49 5.48
N LEU A 396 -6.84 -6.44 4.16
CA LEU A 396 -7.84 -6.94 3.21
C LEU A 396 -8.12 -8.43 3.40
N SER A 397 -7.08 -9.24 3.55
CA SER A 397 -7.23 -10.69 3.73
C SER A 397 -7.92 -11.01 5.06
N TRP A 398 -7.56 -10.30 6.14
CA TRP A 398 -8.20 -10.49 7.44
C TRP A 398 -9.68 -10.10 7.42
N TRP A 399 -10.00 -8.93 6.85
CA TRP A 399 -11.40 -8.53 6.73
C TRP A 399 -12.21 -9.46 5.81
N SER A 400 -11.63 -9.87 4.69
CA SER A 400 -12.23 -10.88 3.80
C SER A 400 -12.58 -12.18 4.53
N GLN A 401 -11.72 -12.60 5.46
CA GLN A 401 -11.96 -13.79 6.29
C GLN A 401 -13.14 -13.59 7.25
N ILE A 402 -13.25 -12.42 7.89
CA ILE A 402 -14.38 -12.04 8.77
C ILE A 402 -15.68 -12.06 7.96
N CYS A 403 -15.69 -11.42 6.78
CA CYS A 403 -16.84 -11.39 5.89
C CYS A 403 -17.28 -12.78 5.40
N ARG A 404 -16.33 -13.67 5.10
CA ARG A 404 -16.65 -15.06 4.71
C ARG A 404 -17.41 -15.79 5.80
N LYS A 405 -16.97 -15.68 7.05
CA LYS A 405 -17.64 -16.28 8.20
C LYS A 405 -19.05 -15.72 8.37
N ARG A 406 -19.22 -14.41 8.29
CA ARG A 406 -20.51 -13.73 8.38
C ARG A 406 -21.48 -14.17 7.28
N ASN A 407 -21.00 -14.19 6.04
CA ASN A 407 -21.77 -14.63 4.88
C ASN A 407 -22.18 -16.11 4.94
N ALA A 408 -21.41 -16.95 5.63
CA ALA A 408 -21.76 -18.36 5.84
C ALA A 408 -22.85 -18.53 6.92
N MET A 409 -22.80 -17.74 8.01
CA MET A 409 -23.83 -17.77 9.08
C MET A 409 -25.17 -17.24 8.59
N GLY A 410 -25.19 -16.14 7.81
CA GLY A 410 -26.43 -15.58 7.28
C GLY A 410 -27.10 -16.39 6.16
N LYS A 411 -26.52 -17.52 5.73
CA LYS A 411 -27.18 -18.48 4.83
C LYS A 411 -27.95 -19.58 5.59
N ASN A 412 -27.66 -19.72 6.88
CA ASN A 412 -28.27 -20.76 7.72
C ASN A 412 -29.36 -20.18 8.65
N SER A 413 -29.65 -18.89 8.54
CA SER A 413 -30.78 -18.19 9.15
C SER A 413 -31.83 -17.84 8.07
#